data_048c106d5f5f5edbae942b92d94c1920
#
_entry.id   048c106d5f5f5edbae942b92d94c1920
#
_cell.length_a   1.000
_cell.length_b   1.000
_cell.length_c   1.000
_cell.angle_alpha   90.00
_cell.angle_beta   90.00
_cell.angle_gamma   90.00
#
_symmetry.space_group_name_H-M   'P 1'
#
loop_
_entity.id
_entity.type
_entity.pdbx_description
1 polymer ?
#
loop_
_entity_poly.entity_id
_entity_poly.type
_entity_poly.pdbx_seq_one_letter_code
_entity_poly.pdbx_strand_id
1 'polypeptide(L)'
;MRTVRRAAALLAFACVGVPLIGPTTATAAPSPTVPGYWLAGADGGVFSFGAPFFGSGSGSGAPQPPPCSFTPQPPSPPLNPAFGCGAIASTPSGNGYWLLNKYRYPRAFGKAAQVEQANCEGYAVAGGAWTGMTSTPTGNGFLMISGNGAVVGCGDATYSGGLDSQILAAPVVGIAATVDGKGYWLVGADGGVFAFGNAPFEGSLGGTHLNAPVVGIAPTRDDKGYWLVASDGGVFAFGDAAFHGSMGNTSLHAPVVGIAATPDGAGYWLAAADGGVFSFGSAPFEGSMGGTHLNAPVVGIATFAPQAA
;
A
#
# COMPACT_ATOMS: atom_id res chain seq x y z
N MET A 1 -95.63 11.01 -14.34
CA MET A 1 -94.33 10.28 -14.36
C MET A 1 -93.31 11.16 -15.03
N ARG A 2 -92.44 11.80 -14.31
CA ARG A 2 -91.38 12.69 -14.86
C ARG A 2 -90.00 11.97 -14.78
N THR A 3 -89.44 11.71 -15.93
CA THR A 3 -88.13 11.09 -16.11
C THR A 3 -87.04 12.15 -15.94
N VAL A 4 -86.17 11.99 -14.94
CA VAL A 4 -85.03 12.86 -14.73
C VAL A 4 -83.80 12.24 -15.44
N ARG A 5 -83.24 12.91 -16.46
CA ARG A 5 -82.02 12.60 -17.12
C ARG A 5 -80.86 13.19 -16.29
N ARG A 6 -79.89 12.35 -15.82
CA ARG A 6 -78.62 12.79 -15.25
C ARG A 6 -77.63 12.95 -16.36
N ALA A 7 -77.07 14.14 -16.50
CA ALA A 7 -75.90 14.40 -17.33
C ALA A 7 -74.62 13.97 -16.59
N ALA A 8 -73.79 13.14 -17.21
CA ALA A 8 -72.50 12.79 -16.70
C ALA A 8 -71.45 13.77 -17.32
N ALA A 9 -70.75 14.52 -16.47
CA ALA A 9 -69.65 15.36 -16.84
C ALA A 9 -68.37 14.52 -16.87
N LEU A 10 -67.72 14.38 -18.04
CA LEU A 10 -66.39 13.85 -18.20
C LEU A 10 -65.38 14.92 -17.77
N LEU A 11 -64.65 14.68 -16.67
CA LEU A 11 -63.43 15.43 -16.38
C LEU A 11 -62.27 14.81 -17.18
N ALA A 12 -61.74 15.56 -18.13
CA ALA A 12 -60.46 15.21 -18.78
C ALA A 12 -59.29 15.56 -17.83
N PHE A 13 -58.60 14.56 -17.29
CA PHE A 13 -57.33 14.76 -16.64
C PHE A 13 -56.23 14.97 -17.69
N ALA A 14 -55.70 16.18 -17.78
CA ALA A 14 -54.47 16.45 -18.53
C ALA A 14 -53.26 15.84 -17.75
N CYS A 15 -52.66 14.78 -18.28
CA CYS A 15 -51.38 14.30 -17.86
C CYS A 15 -50.31 15.32 -18.21
N VAL A 16 -49.83 16.06 -17.19
CA VAL A 16 -48.59 16.84 -17.30
C VAL A 16 -47.44 15.86 -17.34
N GLY A 17 -46.81 15.74 -18.51
CA GLY A 17 -45.62 14.91 -18.68
C GLY A 17 -44.48 15.41 -17.79
N VAL A 18 -44.09 14.59 -16.82
CA VAL A 18 -42.83 14.79 -16.08
C VAL A 18 -41.67 14.45 -17.03
N PRO A 19 -40.73 15.36 -17.28
CA PRO A 19 -39.56 15.03 -18.12
C PRO A 19 -38.80 13.92 -17.40
N LEU A 20 -38.61 12.80 -18.09
CA LEU A 20 -37.66 11.75 -17.69
C LEU A 20 -36.26 12.37 -17.74
N ILE A 21 -35.70 12.66 -16.55
CA ILE A 21 -34.28 12.97 -16.39
C ILE A 21 -33.55 11.67 -16.72
N GLY A 22 -32.97 11.61 -17.92
CA GLY A 22 -32.10 10.51 -18.32
C GLY A 22 -30.93 10.39 -17.33
N PRO A 23 -30.28 9.20 -17.24
CA PRO A 23 -29.14 9.03 -16.37
C PRO A 23 -28.08 10.06 -16.74
N THR A 24 -27.82 11.00 -15.85
CA THR A 24 -26.64 11.86 -15.93
C THR A 24 -25.42 10.96 -15.89
N THR A 25 -24.72 10.82 -17.02
CA THR A 25 -23.39 10.23 -17.03
C THR A 25 -22.53 11.02 -16.07
N ALA A 26 -22.20 10.42 -14.93
CA ALA A 26 -21.22 11.01 -14.02
C ALA A 26 -19.93 11.17 -14.83
N THR A 27 -19.58 12.41 -15.13
CA THR A 27 -18.28 12.74 -15.70
C THR A 27 -17.25 12.27 -14.68
N ALA A 28 -16.37 11.36 -15.08
CA ALA A 28 -15.28 10.93 -14.22
C ALA A 28 -14.50 12.19 -13.80
N ALA A 29 -14.24 12.32 -12.50
CA ALA A 29 -13.40 13.42 -12.01
C ALA A 29 -12.06 13.35 -12.79
N PRO A 30 -11.49 14.50 -13.19
CA PRO A 30 -10.20 14.53 -13.87
C PRO A 30 -9.18 13.80 -12.99
N SER A 31 -8.36 12.94 -13.61
CA SER A 31 -7.28 12.25 -12.89
C SER A 31 -6.36 13.30 -12.27
N PRO A 32 -5.93 13.11 -11.02
CA PRO A 32 -5.01 14.05 -10.40
C PRO A 32 -3.74 14.18 -11.25
N THR A 33 -3.28 15.39 -11.45
CA THR A 33 -2.08 15.70 -12.24
C THR A 33 -0.81 15.75 -11.38
N VAL A 34 -0.98 15.70 -10.06
CA VAL A 34 0.10 15.76 -9.06
C VAL A 34 0.25 14.39 -8.43
N PRO A 35 1.47 13.95 -8.13
CA PRO A 35 1.68 12.70 -7.39
C PRO A 35 1.06 12.77 -6.00
N GLY A 36 0.47 11.66 -5.58
CA GLY A 36 -0.16 11.50 -4.27
C GLY A 36 0.25 10.20 -3.60
N TYR A 37 -0.47 9.81 -2.56
CA TYR A 37 -0.17 8.60 -1.80
C TYR A 37 -1.40 8.01 -1.12
N TRP A 38 -1.28 6.73 -0.77
CA TRP A 38 -2.20 6.00 0.08
C TRP A 38 -1.51 5.61 1.39
N LEU A 39 -2.23 5.76 2.51
CA LEU A 39 -1.85 5.18 3.78
C LEU A 39 -2.73 3.96 4.06
N ALA A 40 -2.15 2.87 4.52
CA ALA A 40 -2.88 1.67 4.93
C ALA A 40 -2.87 1.53 6.45
N GLY A 41 -4.04 1.38 7.05
CA GLY A 41 -4.21 1.04 8.45
C GLY A 41 -4.09 -0.46 8.71
N ALA A 42 -3.69 -0.84 9.92
CA ALA A 42 -3.59 -2.24 10.32
C ALA A 42 -4.95 -2.96 10.31
N ASP A 43 -6.06 -2.25 10.36
CA ASP A 43 -7.43 -2.75 10.22
C ASP A 43 -7.87 -2.94 8.77
N GLY A 44 -7.02 -2.58 7.80
CA GLY A 44 -7.31 -2.58 6.38
C GLY A 44 -7.97 -1.31 5.87
N GLY A 45 -8.08 -0.27 6.70
CA GLY A 45 -8.45 1.07 6.27
C GLY A 45 -7.45 1.61 5.25
N VAL A 46 -7.92 2.34 4.25
CA VAL A 46 -7.07 3.06 3.30
C VAL A 46 -7.48 4.52 3.28
N PHE A 47 -6.50 5.39 3.41
CA PHE A 47 -6.66 6.85 3.31
C PHE A 47 -5.93 7.33 2.06
N SER A 48 -6.62 8.09 1.22
CA SER A 48 -6.11 8.58 -0.06
C SER A 48 -5.85 10.08 -0.01
N PHE A 49 -4.67 10.50 -0.43
CA PHE A 49 -4.25 11.89 -0.47
C PHE A 49 -3.65 12.21 -1.84
N GLY A 50 -4.27 13.12 -2.59
CA GLY A 50 -3.90 13.39 -3.97
C GLY A 50 -4.03 12.18 -4.91
N ALA A 51 -4.58 11.06 -4.44
CA ALA A 51 -4.69 9.78 -5.15
C ALA A 51 -6.13 9.28 -5.18
N PRO A 52 -6.58 8.55 -6.23
CA PRO A 52 -7.92 7.98 -6.30
C PRO A 52 -8.12 6.88 -5.25
N PHE A 53 -9.32 6.83 -4.66
CA PHE A 53 -9.69 5.78 -3.71
C PHE A 53 -10.33 4.59 -4.44
N PHE A 54 -9.79 3.39 -4.27
CA PHE A 54 -10.27 2.16 -4.91
C PHE A 54 -10.97 1.19 -3.95
N GLY A 55 -11.05 1.53 -2.68
CA GLY A 55 -11.69 0.72 -1.64
C GLY A 55 -10.77 0.45 -0.46
N SER A 56 -11.35 -0.11 0.60
CA SER A 56 -10.61 -0.49 1.80
C SER A 56 -11.07 -1.85 2.33
N GLY A 57 -10.23 -2.42 3.20
CA GLY A 57 -10.55 -3.68 3.85
C GLY A 57 -11.47 -3.54 5.07
N SER A 58 -11.67 -2.34 5.58
CA SER A 58 -12.43 -2.06 6.80
C SER A 58 -13.93 -1.79 6.58
N GLY A 59 -14.43 -1.84 5.33
CA GLY A 59 -15.83 -1.50 4.99
C GLY A 59 -16.86 -2.53 5.46
N SER A 60 -17.83 -2.09 6.26
CA SER A 60 -19.03 -2.81 6.65
C SER A 60 -20.04 -2.89 5.50
N GLY A 61 -19.97 -3.87 4.64
CA GLY A 61 -20.98 -3.99 3.58
C GLY A 61 -20.82 -5.14 2.59
N ALA A 62 -19.75 -5.90 2.66
CA ALA A 62 -19.60 -7.08 1.84
C ALA A 62 -19.76 -8.36 2.70
N PRO A 63 -20.39 -9.44 2.18
CA PRO A 63 -20.51 -10.71 2.88
C PRO A 63 -19.20 -11.48 3.04
N GLN A 64 -18.06 -10.87 2.72
CA GLN A 64 -16.74 -11.44 2.96
C GLN A 64 -16.06 -10.74 4.14
N PRO A 65 -15.36 -11.50 5.01
CA PRO A 65 -14.61 -10.90 6.11
C PRO A 65 -13.64 -9.85 5.55
N PRO A 66 -13.44 -8.71 6.24
CA PRO A 66 -12.49 -7.70 5.81
C PRO A 66 -11.12 -8.36 5.57
N PRO A 67 -10.35 -7.91 4.57
CA PRO A 67 -9.12 -8.59 4.13
C PRO A 67 -8.08 -8.74 5.25
N CYS A 68 -8.20 -7.91 6.29
CA CYS A 68 -7.31 -7.92 7.43
C CYS A 68 -8.00 -8.37 8.73
N SER A 69 -9.27 -8.77 8.71
CA SER A 69 -9.95 -9.38 9.85
C SER A 69 -9.91 -10.90 9.78
N PHE A 70 -9.75 -11.51 10.93
CA PHE A 70 -9.76 -12.95 11.11
C PHE A 70 -11.11 -13.39 11.69
N THR A 71 -11.83 -14.31 11.01
CA THR A 71 -12.81 -15.15 11.67
C THR A 71 -12.08 -16.41 12.13
N PRO A 72 -12.06 -16.73 13.44
CA PRO A 72 -11.44 -17.96 13.91
C PRO A 72 -12.17 -19.17 13.30
N GLN A 73 -11.43 -20.01 12.58
CA GLN A 73 -11.93 -21.33 12.22
C GLN A 73 -11.56 -22.27 13.38
N PRO A 74 -12.53 -22.84 14.11
CA PRO A 74 -12.21 -23.77 15.18
C PRO A 74 -11.72 -25.12 14.62
N PRO A 75 -10.77 -25.86 15.29
CA PRO A 75 -10.16 -25.53 16.57
C PRO A 75 -8.66 -25.16 16.43
N SER A 76 -8.36 -23.87 16.58
CA SER A 76 -6.99 -23.42 16.72
C SER A 76 -6.83 -22.71 18.05
N PRO A 77 -5.70 -22.83 18.74
CA PRO A 77 -5.48 -22.14 20.02
C PRO A 77 -5.64 -20.62 19.86
N PRO A 78 -5.98 -19.88 20.92
CA PRO A 78 -6.21 -18.44 20.84
C PRO A 78 -4.93 -17.76 20.36
N LEU A 79 -4.96 -17.35 19.10
CA LEU A 79 -3.88 -16.60 18.48
C LEU A 79 -3.98 -15.12 18.93
N ASN A 80 -2.82 -14.59 19.32
CA ASN A 80 -2.58 -13.23 19.76
C ASN A 80 -3.31 -12.17 18.92
N PRO A 81 -3.96 -11.11 19.50
CA PRO A 81 -4.77 -10.12 18.79
C PRO A 81 -4.01 -9.16 17.86
N ALA A 82 -2.81 -9.51 17.44
CA ALA A 82 -1.98 -8.74 16.49
C ALA A 82 -2.29 -9.05 15.01
N PHE A 83 -3.55 -9.36 14.68
CA PHE A 83 -3.95 -9.65 13.29
C PHE A 83 -4.31 -8.37 12.54
N GLY A 84 -3.49 -7.97 11.59
CA GLY A 84 -3.70 -6.76 10.82
C GLY A 84 -3.10 -6.84 9.42
N CYS A 85 -3.36 -5.82 8.61
CA CYS A 85 -2.60 -5.56 7.41
C CYS A 85 -1.14 -5.28 7.75
N GLY A 86 -0.22 -5.73 6.89
CA GLY A 86 1.21 -5.59 7.07
C GLY A 86 1.85 -4.57 6.13
N ALA A 87 1.25 -4.34 4.95
CA ALA A 87 1.78 -3.43 3.95
C ALA A 87 0.73 -3.07 2.88
N ILE A 88 1.06 -2.08 2.07
CA ILE A 88 0.36 -1.69 0.85
C ILE A 88 1.37 -1.57 -0.28
N ALA A 89 1.02 -2.04 -1.48
CA ALA A 89 1.79 -1.79 -2.69
C ALA A 89 0.86 -1.29 -3.80
N SER A 90 1.24 -0.21 -4.46
CA SER A 90 0.52 0.35 -5.61
C SER A 90 0.86 -0.38 -6.90
N THR A 91 -0.07 -0.38 -7.85
CA THR A 91 0.27 -0.71 -9.23
C THR A 91 1.13 0.42 -9.83
N PRO A 92 2.07 0.10 -10.73
CA PRO A 92 2.90 1.13 -11.38
C PRO A 92 2.09 2.17 -12.15
N SER A 93 0.92 1.77 -12.66
CA SER A 93 -0.02 2.66 -13.35
C SER A 93 -0.86 3.54 -12.41
N GLY A 94 -0.73 3.37 -11.07
CA GLY A 94 -1.50 4.13 -10.09
C GLY A 94 -3.02 3.87 -10.12
N ASN A 95 -3.50 2.85 -10.84
CA ASN A 95 -4.92 2.55 -11.00
C ASN A 95 -5.47 1.50 -10.05
N GLY A 96 -4.67 1.08 -9.07
CA GLY A 96 -5.02 0.11 -8.03
C GLY A 96 -3.90 -0.12 -7.04
N TYR A 97 -4.17 -0.94 -6.05
CA TYR A 97 -3.20 -1.36 -5.04
C TYR A 97 -3.57 -2.71 -4.44
N TRP A 98 -2.60 -3.35 -3.80
CA TRP A 98 -2.80 -4.53 -2.96
C TRP A 98 -2.62 -4.17 -1.49
N LEU A 99 -3.47 -4.73 -0.63
CA LEU A 99 -3.28 -4.76 0.81
C LEU A 99 -2.76 -6.13 1.23
N LEU A 100 -1.60 -6.15 1.87
CA LEU A 100 -0.99 -7.36 2.40
C LEU A 100 -1.59 -7.69 3.76
N ASN A 101 -2.21 -8.86 3.87
CA ASN A 101 -2.56 -9.43 5.17
C ASN A 101 -1.37 -10.20 5.75
N LYS A 102 -1.04 -9.99 7.02
CA LYS A 102 0.13 -10.61 7.68
C LYS A 102 0.18 -12.13 7.60
N TYR A 103 -0.98 -12.78 7.47
CA TYR A 103 -1.09 -14.25 7.50
C TYR A 103 -1.89 -14.82 6.32
N ARG A 104 -2.29 -13.99 5.39
CA ARG A 104 -3.12 -14.39 4.24
C ARG A 104 -2.59 -13.78 2.95
N TYR A 105 -3.23 -14.17 1.88
CA TYR A 105 -3.00 -13.68 0.56
C TYR A 105 -3.38 -12.18 0.45
N PRO A 106 -2.61 -11.36 -0.30
CA PRO A 106 -2.95 -9.96 -0.53
C PRO A 106 -4.28 -9.80 -1.25
N ARG A 107 -4.99 -8.74 -0.94
CA ARG A 107 -6.22 -8.37 -1.63
C ARG A 107 -5.98 -7.20 -2.57
N ALA A 108 -6.44 -7.36 -3.81
CA ALA A 108 -6.36 -6.34 -4.85
C ALA A 108 -7.56 -5.39 -4.81
N PHE A 109 -7.31 -4.12 -5.12
CA PHE A 109 -8.30 -3.05 -5.24
C PHE A 109 -8.05 -2.25 -6.52
N GLY A 110 -9.13 -1.67 -7.08
CA GLY A 110 -9.06 -0.98 -8.36
C GLY A 110 -8.74 -1.96 -9.51
N LYS A 111 -7.75 -1.62 -10.33
CA LYS A 111 -7.28 -2.47 -11.44
C LYS A 111 -6.03 -3.29 -11.08
N ALA A 112 -5.66 -3.38 -9.80
CA ALA A 112 -4.62 -4.30 -9.38
C ALA A 112 -5.00 -5.75 -9.74
N ALA A 113 -4.05 -6.51 -10.29
CA ALA A 113 -4.32 -7.86 -10.75
C ALA A 113 -4.75 -8.77 -9.59
N GLN A 114 -5.83 -9.53 -9.81
CA GLN A 114 -6.23 -10.62 -8.90
C GLN A 114 -5.33 -11.80 -9.22
N VAL A 115 -4.28 -11.98 -8.43
CA VAL A 115 -3.36 -13.12 -8.59
C VAL A 115 -3.76 -14.21 -7.61
N GLU A 116 -3.98 -15.43 -8.11
CA GLU A 116 -4.34 -16.57 -7.27
C GLU A 116 -3.11 -17.15 -6.57
N GLN A 117 -3.29 -17.71 -5.37
CA GLN A 117 -2.21 -18.33 -4.58
C GLN A 117 -1.50 -19.47 -5.35
N ALA A 118 -2.20 -20.18 -6.21
CA ALA A 118 -1.63 -21.22 -7.06
C ALA A 118 -0.55 -20.70 -8.03
N ASN A 119 -0.55 -19.39 -8.31
CA ASN A 119 0.41 -18.71 -9.18
C ASN A 119 1.54 -18.05 -8.38
N CYS A 120 1.81 -18.52 -7.15
CA CYS A 120 2.86 -17.98 -6.30
C CYS A 120 3.95 -19.04 -6.07
N GLU A 121 5.17 -18.72 -6.47
CA GLU A 121 6.34 -19.54 -6.23
C GLU A 121 6.86 -19.36 -4.80
N GLY A 122 7.16 -20.46 -4.10
CA GLY A 122 7.72 -20.43 -2.74
C GLY A 122 6.72 -20.23 -1.61
N TYR A 123 5.41 -20.12 -1.88
CA TYR A 123 4.39 -19.85 -0.85
C TYR A 123 4.34 -20.90 0.27
N ALA A 124 4.67 -22.17 -0.02
CA ALA A 124 4.63 -23.28 0.95
C ALA A 124 5.78 -23.24 1.98
N VAL A 125 6.87 -22.50 1.70
CA VAL A 125 8.07 -22.45 2.57
C VAL A 125 8.14 -21.19 3.44
N ALA A 126 7.29 -20.21 3.22
CA ALA A 126 7.26 -18.97 4.00
C ALA A 126 6.55 -19.19 5.35
N GLY A 127 7.25 -19.79 6.31
CA GLY A 127 6.77 -20.01 7.66
C GLY A 127 6.83 -18.73 8.50
N GLY A 128 5.84 -17.84 8.43
CA GLY A 128 5.85 -16.63 9.27
C GLY A 128 4.83 -15.57 8.85
N ALA A 129 4.81 -14.46 9.58
CA ALA A 129 4.01 -13.30 9.19
C ALA A 129 4.69 -12.55 8.04
N TRP A 130 3.91 -12.14 7.07
CA TRP A 130 4.36 -11.25 6.00
C TRP A 130 4.68 -9.87 6.55
N THR A 131 5.84 -9.32 6.21
CA THR A 131 6.34 -8.04 6.71
C THR A 131 6.39 -6.95 5.63
N GLY A 132 6.38 -7.31 4.35
CA GLY A 132 6.44 -6.34 3.27
C GLY A 132 6.03 -6.94 1.92
N MET A 133 5.74 -6.05 0.96
CA MET A 133 5.46 -6.41 -0.42
C MET A 133 5.86 -5.28 -1.37
N THR A 134 6.12 -5.65 -2.63
CA THR A 134 6.34 -4.72 -3.74
C THR A 134 5.69 -5.25 -5.02
N SER A 135 5.19 -4.36 -5.88
CA SER A 135 4.61 -4.72 -7.17
C SER A 135 5.67 -5.01 -8.22
N THR A 136 5.31 -5.81 -9.23
CA THR A 136 6.10 -5.90 -10.47
C THR A 136 5.92 -4.63 -11.32
N PRO A 137 6.87 -4.28 -12.20
CA PRO A 137 6.76 -3.13 -13.11
C PRO A 137 5.55 -3.19 -14.05
N THR A 138 5.05 -4.37 -14.35
CA THR A 138 3.87 -4.58 -15.20
C THR A 138 2.56 -4.36 -14.43
N GLY A 139 2.57 -4.47 -13.09
CA GLY A 139 1.39 -4.48 -12.26
C GLY A 139 0.56 -5.77 -12.33
N ASN A 140 1.11 -6.86 -12.92
CA ASN A 140 0.45 -8.16 -13.03
C ASN A 140 0.92 -9.16 -11.96
N GLY A 141 1.83 -8.74 -11.09
CA GLY A 141 2.36 -9.55 -10.00
C GLY A 141 2.92 -8.71 -8.86
N PHE A 142 3.39 -9.40 -7.86
CA PHE A 142 4.03 -8.82 -6.68
C PHE A 142 4.97 -9.82 -6.01
N LEU A 143 5.93 -9.28 -5.26
CA LEU A 143 6.78 -10.03 -4.33
C LEU A 143 6.32 -9.76 -2.91
N MET A 144 6.31 -10.79 -2.07
CA MET A 144 6.06 -10.71 -0.62
C MET A 144 7.26 -11.23 0.14
N ILE A 145 7.49 -10.66 1.33
CA ILE A 145 8.55 -11.10 2.23
C ILE A 145 8.02 -11.41 3.63
N SER A 146 8.67 -12.34 4.29
CA SER A 146 8.48 -12.61 5.72
C SER A 146 9.71 -12.19 6.53
N GLY A 147 9.53 -12.05 7.85
CA GLY A 147 10.60 -11.55 8.74
C GLY A 147 11.85 -12.43 8.79
N ASN A 148 11.78 -13.71 8.42
CA ASN A 148 12.95 -14.59 8.26
C ASN A 148 13.65 -14.44 6.89
N GLY A 149 13.16 -13.53 6.04
CA GLY A 149 13.74 -13.27 4.73
C GLY A 149 13.31 -14.21 3.61
N ALA A 150 12.28 -15.06 3.84
CA ALA A 150 11.67 -15.79 2.74
C ALA A 150 10.98 -14.82 1.79
N VAL A 151 11.14 -15.06 0.48
CA VAL A 151 10.53 -14.28 -0.60
C VAL A 151 9.56 -15.18 -1.37
N VAL A 152 8.40 -14.63 -1.69
CA VAL A 152 7.38 -15.30 -2.51
C VAL A 152 7.05 -14.40 -3.69
N GLY A 153 7.21 -14.92 -4.90
CA GLY A 153 6.80 -14.27 -6.13
C GLY A 153 5.44 -14.75 -6.61
N CYS A 154 4.55 -13.83 -6.97
CA CYS A 154 3.20 -14.10 -7.42
C CYS A 154 2.91 -13.41 -8.74
N GLY A 155 2.14 -14.07 -9.60
CA GLY A 155 1.85 -13.57 -10.96
C GLY A 155 3.08 -13.63 -11.85
N ASP A 156 3.48 -12.50 -12.41
CA ASP A 156 4.67 -12.39 -13.26
C ASP A 156 5.94 -11.95 -12.51
N ALA A 157 5.92 -11.99 -11.17
CA ALA A 157 7.08 -11.66 -10.37
C ALA A 157 8.18 -12.71 -10.51
N THR A 158 9.41 -12.26 -10.74
CA THR A 158 10.59 -13.15 -10.85
C THR A 158 11.20 -13.39 -9.47
N TYR A 159 11.27 -14.65 -9.05
CA TYR A 159 12.01 -15.03 -7.85
C TYR A 159 13.52 -15.10 -8.15
N SER A 160 14.30 -14.35 -7.39
CA SER A 160 15.78 -14.27 -7.54
C SER A 160 16.56 -14.71 -6.30
N GLY A 161 15.86 -15.25 -5.28
CA GLY A 161 16.46 -15.76 -4.04
C GLY A 161 15.82 -15.16 -2.78
N GLY A 162 16.22 -15.68 -1.63
CA GLY A 162 15.75 -15.24 -0.31
C GLY A 162 16.78 -15.51 0.76
N LEU A 163 16.46 -15.19 2.02
CA LEU A 163 17.34 -15.33 3.17
C LEU A 163 16.83 -16.36 4.19
N ASP A 164 15.77 -17.08 3.88
CA ASP A 164 15.09 -18.03 4.78
C ASP A 164 15.98 -19.19 5.26
N SER A 165 17.05 -19.47 4.54
CA SER A 165 18.09 -20.44 4.92
C SER A 165 19.27 -19.84 5.73
N GLN A 166 19.24 -18.52 5.97
CA GLN A 166 20.31 -17.78 6.64
C GLN A 166 19.93 -17.46 8.09
N ILE A 167 20.93 -17.38 8.96
CA ILE A 167 20.75 -16.83 10.32
C ILE A 167 20.91 -15.32 10.22
N LEU A 168 19.83 -14.58 10.37
CA LEU A 168 19.81 -13.13 10.29
C LEU A 168 20.06 -12.50 11.66
N ALA A 169 20.81 -11.40 11.70
CA ALA A 169 21.02 -10.60 12.91
C ALA A 169 19.74 -9.86 13.35
N ALA A 170 18.89 -9.51 12.36
CA ALA A 170 17.61 -8.84 12.59
C ALA A 170 16.57 -9.30 11.55
N PRO A 171 15.26 -9.20 11.85
CA PRO A 171 14.22 -9.58 10.89
C PRO A 171 14.24 -8.67 9.65
N VAL A 172 13.86 -9.25 8.50
CA VAL A 172 13.62 -8.50 7.27
C VAL A 172 12.30 -7.73 7.40
N VAL A 173 12.34 -6.43 7.08
CA VAL A 173 11.22 -5.50 7.29
C VAL A 173 10.76 -4.81 6.03
N GLY A 174 11.55 -4.86 4.94
CA GLY A 174 11.20 -4.18 3.69
C GLY A 174 11.76 -4.87 2.45
N ILE A 175 11.08 -4.68 1.34
CA ILE A 175 11.46 -5.12 0.00
C ILE A 175 11.19 -3.99 -1.01
N ALA A 176 12.09 -3.83 -1.97
CA ALA A 176 11.90 -2.95 -3.12
C ALA A 176 12.38 -3.67 -4.39
N ALA A 177 11.57 -3.63 -5.46
CA ALA A 177 11.94 -4.20 -6.75
C ALA A 177 12.74 -3.19 -7.58
N THR A 178 13.60 -3.70 -8.49
CA THR A 178 14.22 -2.89 -9.54
C THR A 178 13.19 -2.44 -10.56
N VAL A 179 13.45 -1.34 -11.25
CA VAL A 179 12.55 -0.75 -12.27
C VAL A 179 12.22 -1.73 -13.39
N ASP A 180 13.14 -2.65 -13.73
CA ASP A 180 12.92 -3.68 -14.75
C ASP A 180 12.34 -5.00 -14.19
N GLY A 181 12.17 -5.10 -12.86
CA GLY A 181 11.60 -6.26 -12.17
C GLY A 181 12.48 -7.52 -12.17
N LYS A 182 13.77 -7.41 -12.56
CA LYS A 182 14.70 -8.55 -12.59
C LYS A 182 15.54 -8.72 -11.34
N GLY A 183 15.35 -7.84 -10.36
CA GLY A 183 16.00 -7.89 -9.07
C GLY A 183 15.18 -7.17 -8.00
N TYR A 184 15.68 -7.26 -6.78
CA TYR A 184 15.10 -6.59 -5.63
C TYR A 184 16.11 -6.50 -4.48
N TRP A 185 15.85 -5.57 -3.58
CA TRP A 185 16.58 -5.44 -2.32
C TRP A 185 15.68 -5.88 -1.17
N LEU A 186 16.25 -6.60 -0.22
CA LEU A 186 15.68 -6.84 1.11
C LEU A 186 16.41 -5.98 2.12
N VAL A 187 15.70 -5.43 3.10
CA VAL A 187 16.30 -4.67 4.19
C VAL A 187 15.93 -5.26 5.54
N GLY A 188 16.93 -5.46 6.39
CA GLY A 188 16.77 -5.87 7.79
C GLY A 188 16.50 -4.69 8.71
N ALA A 189 15.90 -4.94 9.87
CA ALA A 189 15.67 -3.93 10.89
C ALA A 189 16.97 -3.33 11.46
N ASP A 190 18.10 -4.00 11.30
CA ASP A 190 19.45 -3.51 11.62
C ASP A 190 20.06 -2.64 10.50
N GLY A 191 19.31 -2.42 9.41
CA GLY A 191 19.74 -1.68 8.24
C GLY A 191 20.65 -2.47 7.30
N GLY A 192 20.79 -3.78 7.50
CA GLY A 192 21.42 -4.69 6.55
C GLY A 192 20.65 -4.71 5.22
N VAL A 193 21.33 -4.53 4.09
CA VAL A 193 20.72 -4.59 2.75
C VAL A 193 21.27 -5.81 2.02
N PHE A 194 20.37 -6.55 1.37
CA PHE A 194 20.67 -7.74 0.58
C PHE A 194 20.10 -7.57 -0.82
N ALA A 195 20.96 -7.63 -1.83
CA ALA A 195 20.60 -7.45 -3.23
C ALA A 195 20.46 -8.80 -3.93
N PHE A 196 19.39 -8.98 -4.70
CA PHE A 196 19.07 -10.19 -5.46
C PHE A 196 18.82 -9.86 -6.94
N GLY A 197 19.10 -10.86 -7.81
CA GLY A 197 18.97 -10.66 -9.25
C GLY A 197 19.96 -9.62 -9.78
N ASN A 198 19.45 -8.63 -10.52
CA ASN A 198 20.29 -7.55 -11.06
C ASN A 198 20.28 -6.28 -10.19
N ALA A 199 19.70 -6.32 -8.98
CA ALA A 199 19.69 -5.18 -8.08
C ALA A 199 21.14 -4.83 -7.65
N PRO A 200 21.63 -3.59 -7.87
CA PRO A 200 22.96 -3.21 -7.45
C PRO A 200 23.04 -3.00 -5.94
N PHE A 201 24.16 -3.37 -5.34
CA PHE A 201 24.43 -3.10 -3.92
C PHE A 201 25.15 -1.77 -3.78
N GLU A 202 24.50 -0.78 -3.15
CA GLU A 202 25.03 0.58 -3.00
C GLU A 202 25.46 0.91 -1.56
N GLY A 203 25.32 -0.06 -0.64
CA GLY A 203 25.74 0.09 0.75
C GLY A 203 24.70 -0.38 1.75
N SER A 204 25.06 -0.37 3.02
CA SER A 204 24.26 -0.96 4.10
C SER A 204 24.64 -0.35 5.46
N LEU A 205 23.73 -0.42 6.43
CA LEU A 205 23.98 -0.08 7.82
C LEU A 205 24.21 -1.31 8.71
N GLY A 206 24.21 -2.51 8.11
CA GLY A 206 24.45 -3.75 8.85
C GLY A 206 25.75 -3.70 9.67
N GLY A 207 25.64 -3.98 10.97
CA GLY A 207 26.75 -3.83 11.92
C GLY A 207 26.99 -2.42 12.45
N THR A 208 26.25 -1.41 11.97
CA THR A 208 26.29 -0.05 12.51
C THR A 208 25.28 0.09 13.66
N HIS A 209 25.67 0.75 14.75
CA HIS A 209 24.72 1.04 15.82
C HIS A 209 23.71 2.11 15.36
N LEU A 210 22.43 1.77 15.37
CA LEU A 210 21.32 2.67 15.04
C LEU A 210 20.58 3.06 16.32
N ASN A 211 20.11 4.32 16.40
CA ASN A 211 19.27 4.79 17.50
C ASN A 211 17.87 4.15 17.45
N ALA A 212 17.40 3.80 16.26
CA ALA A 212 16.10 3.18 16.03
C ALA A 212 16.19 2.18 14.85
N PRO A 213 15.37 1.11 14.85
CA PRO A 213 15.38 0.13 13.78
C PRO A 213 14.94 0.72 12.44
N VAL A 214 15.54 0.24 11.35
CA VAL A 214 15.05 0.49 9.99
C VAL A 214 13.69 -0.15 9.81
N VAL A 215 12.78 0.53 9.09
CA VAL A 215 11.39 0.11 8.85
C VAL A 215 11.00 0.12 7.36
N GLY A 216 11.87 0.60 6.47
CA GLY A 216 11.56 0.65 5.05
C GLY A 216 12.75 1.01 4.16
N ILE A 217 12.57 0.71 2.87
CA ILE A 217 13.49 1.01 1.79
C ILE A 217 12.71 1.58 0.61
N ALA A 218 13.25 2.60 -0.07
CA ALA A 218 12.74 3.13 -1.32
C ALA A 218 13.90 3.32 -2.31
N PRO A 219 13.87 2.72 -3.52
CA PRO A 219 14.92 2.87 -4.51
C PRO A 219 14.81 4.20 -5.25
N THR A 220 15.92 4.65 -5.83
CA THR A 220 15.93 5.71 -6.85
C THR A 220 15.32 5.17 -8.15
N ARG A 221 14.91 6.08 -9.02
CA ARG A 221 14.21 5.73 -10.27
C ARG A 221 15.08 4.98 -11.28
N ASP A 222 16.38 5.08 -11.17
CA ASP A 222 17.35 4.45 -12.08
C ASP A 222 18.09 3.26 -11.44
N ASP A 223 17.63 2.82 -10.26
CA ASP A 223 18.15 1.71 -9.47
C ASP A 223 19.62 1.89 -8.98
N LYS A 224 20.20 3.11 -9.07
CA LYS A 224 21.59 3.37 -8.65
C LYS A 224 21.73 3.86 -7.23
N GLY A 225 20.65 3.88 -6.47
CA GLY A 225 20.62 4.24 -5.07
C GLY A 225 19.32 3.87 -4.40
N TYR A 226 19.28 4.06 -3.10
CA TYR A 226 18.10 3.89 -2.29
C TYR A 226 18.18 4.67 -0.97
N TRP A 227 17.01 4.96 -0.42
CA TRP A 227 16.87 5.49 0.92
C TRP A 227 16.41 4.39 1.87
N LEU A 228 17.03 4.32 3.06
CA LEU A 228 16.50 3.57 4.20
C LEU A 228 15.89 4.56 5.19
N VAL A 229 14.78 4.18 5.82
CA VAL A 229 14.15 4.98 6.87
C VAL A 229 14.10 4.19 8.17
N ALA A 230 14.48 4.83 9.28
CA ALA A 230 14.34 4.29 10.62
C ALA A 230 13.03 4.76 11.28
N SER A 231 12.61 4.05 12.34
CA SER A 231 11.35 4.34 13.03
C SER A 231 11.33 5.67 13.79
N ASP A 232 12.50 6.26 14.07
CA ASP A 232 12.65 7.61 14.59
C ASP A 232 12.56 8.71 13.50
N GLY A 233 12.39 8.28 12.24
CA GLY A 233 12.33 9.15 11.07
C GLY A 233 13.70 9.55 10.52
N GLY A 234 14.78 8.93 10.99
CA GLY A 234 16.11 9.03 10.38
C GLY A 234 16.09 8.47 8.97
N VAL A 235 16.69 9.17 8.01
CA VAL A 235 16.83 8.73 6.62
C VAL A 235 18.30 8.59 6.27
N PHE A 236 18.65 7.49 5.62
CA PHE A 236 19.99 7.17 5.17
C PHE A 236 19.98 6.96 3.65
N ALA A 237 20.83 7.66 2.94
CA ALA A 237 20.91 7.64 1.48
C ALA A 237 22.14 6.87 1.02
N PHE A 238 21.99 6.00 0.04
CA PHE A 238 23.03 5.17 -0.54
C PHE A 238 23.06 5.32 -2.06
N GLY A 239 24.26 5.11 -2.66
CA GLY A 239 24.45 5.30 -4.09
C GLY A 239 24.23 6.74 -4.51
N ASP A 240 23.44 6.97 -5.55
CA ASP A 240 23.09 8.30 -6.05
C ASP A 240 21.83 8.92 -5.39
N ALA A 241 21.25 8.24 -4.40
CA ALA A 241 20.09 8.74 -3.69
C ALA A 241 20.41 10.07 -2.97
N ALA A 242 19.79 11.16 -3.41
CA ALA A 242 19.99 12.47 -2.79
C ALA A 242 19.27 12.55 -1.42
N PHE A 243 19.96 13.05 -0.40
CA PHE A 243 19.36 13.31 0.91
C PHE A 243 18.53 14.59 0.87
N HIS A 244 17.24 14.53 1.15
CA HIS A 244 16.30 15.66 1.14
C HIS A 244 15.86 16.10 2.53
N GLY A 245 16.31 15.41 3.58
CA GLY A 245 15.94 15.70 4.97
C GLY A 245 15.44 14.50 5.73
N SER A 246 15.25 14.63 7.03
CA SER A 246 14.78 13.54 7.90
C SER A 246 14.09 14.08 9.15
N MET A 247 13.42 13.19 9.92
CA MET A 247 12.85 13.49 11.22
C MET A 247 13.69 12.96 12.38
N GLY A 248 14.86 12.35 12.14
CA GLY A 248 15.68 11.64 13.11
C GLY A 248 16.16 12.41 14.35
N ASN A 249 16.03 13.74 14.37
CA ASN A 249 16.32 14.58 15.54
C ASN A 249 15.06 15.28 16.08
N THR A 250 13.88 14.86 15.65
CA THR A 250 12.60 15.46 16.03
C THR A 250 11.82 14.48 16.91
N SER A 251 11.23 14.96 18.00
CA SER A 251 10.31 14.14 18.80
C SER A 251 9.02 13.93 18.02
N LEU A 252 8.78 12.69 17.59
CA LEU A 252 7.56 12.29 16.91
C LEU A 252 6.50 11.82 17.90
N HIS A 253 5.21 12.06 17.59
CA HIS A 253 4.10 11.53 18.38
C HIS A 253 3.94 10.01 18.21
N ALA A 254 4.30 9.50 17.04
CA ALA A 254 4.28 8.08 16.71
C ALA A 254 5.48 7.71 15.83
N PRO A 255 5.96 6.46 15.85
CA PRO A 255 7.08 6.04 15.02
C PRO A 255 6.73 6.10 13.53
N VAL A 256 7.74 6.39 12.71
CA VAL A 256 7.67 6.22 11.26
C VAL A 256 7.52 4.73 10.94
N VAL A 257 6.69 4.40 9.96
CA VAL A 257 6.36 3.03 9.53
C VAL A 257 6.66 2.76 8.06
N GLY A 258 7.07 3.77 7.31
CA GLY A 258 7.42 3.58 5.90
C GLY A 258 7.88 4.85 5.20
N ILE A 259 8.51 4.63 4.04
CA ILE A 259 8.98 5.65 3.11
C ILE A 259 8.44 5.34 1.72
N ALA A 260 8.09 6.37 0.96
CA ALA A 260 7.71 6.27 -0.44
C ALA A 260 8.37 7.37 -1.25
N ALA A 261 9.14 7.01 -2.28
CA ALA A 261 9.79 7.98 -3.17
C ALA A 261 8.77 8.64 -4.10
N THR A 262 9.03 9.90 -4.47
CA THR A 262 8.26 10.58 -5.51
C THR A 262 8.53 9.97 -6.89
N PRO A 263 7.56 10.03 -7.81
CA PRO A 263 7.73 9.48 -9.17
C PRO A 263 8.85 10.13 -9.97
N ASP A 264 9.24 11.36 -9.63
CA ASP A 264 10.38 12.07 -10.25
C ASP A 264 11.74 11.69 -9.61
N GLY A 265 11.71 10.97 -8.47
CA GLY A 265 12.91 10.59 -7.72
C GLY A 265 13.59 11.74 -6.97
N ALA A 266 12.99 12.94 -6.93
CA ALA A 266 13.56 14.14 -6.34
C ALA A 266 13.03 14.44 -4.92
N GLY A 267 12.35 13.47 -4.29
CA GLY A 267 11.83 13.58 -2.94
C GLY A 267 11.22 12.29 -2.42
N TYR A 268 10.71 12.34 -1.21
CA TYR A 268 10.02 11.21 -0.57
C TYR A 268 9.07 11.67 0.52
N TRP A 269 8.11 10.82 0.84
CA TRP A 269 7.24 10.94 2.01
C TRP A 269 7.63 9.91 3.06
N LEU A 270 7.56 10.32 4.33
CA LEU A 270 7.59 9.42 5.47
C LEU A 270 6.19 9.37 6.08
N ALA A 271 5.70 8.18 6.40
CA ALA A 271 4.43 7.99 7.09
C ALA A 271 4.67 7.51 8.52
N ALA A 272 3.98 8.10 9.50
CA ALA A 272 3.99 7.68 10.88
C ALA A 272 2.77 6.83 11.24
N ALA A 273 2.86 6.05 12.32
CA ALA A 273 1.81 5.14 12.77
C ALA A 273 0.50 5.84 13.18
N ASP A 274 0.56 7.12 13.57
CA ASP A 274 -0.62 7.97 13.83
C ASP A 274 -1.24 8.57 12.56
N GLY A 275 -0.69 8.22 11.38
CA GLY A 275 -1.09 8.73 10.08
C GLY A 275 -0.51 10.10 9.74
N GLY A 276 0.43 10.60 10.52
CA GLY A 276 1.25 11.77 10.17
C GLY A 276 2.05 11.49 8.90
N VAL A 277 2.17 12.50 8.02
CA VAL A 277 2.99 12.43 6.80
C VAL A 277 3.97 13.60 6.79
N PHE A 278 5.22 13.29 6.47
CA PHE A 278 6.29 14.27 6.32
C PHE A 278 6.82 14.24 4.90
N SER A 279 6.85 15.39 4.24
CA SER A 279 7.25 15.55 2.85
C SER A 279 8.65 16.17 2.76
N PHE A 280 9.51 15.59 1.90
CA PHE A 280 10.87 16.05 1.70
C PHE A 280 11.20 16.15 0.20
N GLY A 281 12.05 17.14 -0.17
CA GLY A 281 12.41 17.39 -1.56
C GLY A 281 11.20 17.86 -2.39
N SER A 282 10.98 17.23 -3.55
CA SER A 282 9.85 17.54 -4.45
C SER A 282 8.51 16.98 -3.99
N ALA A 283 8.47 16.21 -2.89
CA ALA A 283 7.25 15.54 -2.44
C ALA A 283 6.17 16.54 -2.03
N PRO A 284 5.03 16.66 -2.74
CA PRO A 284 3.95 17.54 -2.34
C PRO A 284 3.25 17.01 -1.08
N PHE A 285 2.83 17.90 -0.20
CA PHE A 285 2.00 17.52 0.93
C PHE A 285 0.52 17.57 0.51
N GLU A 286 -0.10 16.41 0.40
CA GLU A 286 -1.50 16.25 -0.03
C GLU A 286 -2.45 16.03 1.16
N GLY A 287 -1.92 15.96 2.39
CA GLY A 287 -2.68 15.79 3.62
C GLY A 287 -2.16 14.68 4.52
N SER A 288 -2.75 14.52 5.68
CA SER A 288 -2.38 13.47 6.64
C SER A 288 -3.54 13.13 7.57
N MET A 289 -3.41 12.01 8.29
CA MET A 289 -4.31 11.64 9.40
C MET A 289 -3.74 12.05 10.76
N GLY A 290 -2.56 12.66 10.80
CA GLY A 290 -1.94 13.14 12.04
C GLY A 290 -2.88 14.04 12.84
N GLY A 291 -3.05 13.74 14.13
CA GLY A 291 -4.02 14.44 14.99
C GLY A 291 -5.47 13.95 14.88
N THR A 292 -5.78 13.01 13.97
CA THR A 292 -7.09 12.36 13.87
C THR A 292 -7.06 11.04 14.63
N HIS A 293 -8.14 10.73 15.36
CA HIS A 293 -8.26 9.43 16.02
C HIS A 293 -8.43 8.32 14.98
N LEU A 294 -7.50 7.39 14.93
CA LEU A 294 -7.55 6.20 14.08
C LEU A 294 -7.99 4.99 14.90
N ASN A 295 -8.82 4.11 14.31
CA ASN A 295 -9.21 2.84 14.94
C ASN A 295 -8.02 1.85 15.03
N ALA A 296 -7.06 1.98 14.12
CA ALA A 296 -5.84 1.17 14.07
C ALA A 296 -4.68 2.01 13.53
N PRO A 297 -3.43 1.71 13.91
CA PRO A 297 -2.28 2.45 13.41
C PRO A 297 -2.08 2.26 11.90
N VAL A 298 -1.51 3.27 11.26
CA VAL A 298 -0.99 3.15 9.89
C VAL A 298 0.21 2.19 9.90
N VAL A 299 0.32 1.34 8.88
CA VAL A 299 1.36 0.31 8.73
C VAL A 299 2.14 0.40 7.43
N GLY A 300 1.76 1.32 6.53
CA GLY A 300 2.48 1.51 5.28
C GLY A 300 1.97 2.67 4.45
N ILE A 301 2.79 3.08 3.51
CA ILE A 301 2.53 4.13 2.51
C ILE A 301 2.87 3.59 1.13
N ALA A 302 2.07 3.92 0.13
CA ALA A 302 2.34 3.64 -1.27
C ALA A 302 2.12 4.89 -2.12
N THR A 303 2.95 5.07 -3.14
CA THR A 303 2.92 6.24 -4.03
C THR A 303 1.86 6.08 -5.10
N PHE A 304 1.19 7.16 -5.44
CA PHE A 304 0.43 7.34 -6.67
C PHE A 304 1.26 8.14 -7.67
N ALA A 305 1.52 7.54 -8.84
CA ALA A 305 2.08 8.25 -9.99
C ALA A 305 0.95 8.52 -10.99
N PRO A 306 0.60 9.80 -11.27
CA PRO A 306 -0.37 10.09 -12.32
C PRO A 306 0.19 9.63 -13.66
N GLN A 307 -0.64 8.95 -14.47
CA GLN A 307 -0.27 8.60 -15.83
C GLN A 307 -0.20 9.89 -16.66
N ALA A 308 0.85 10.04 -17.46
CA ALA A 308 0.88 11.07 -18.50
C ALA A 308 -0.28 10.82 -19.47
N ALA A 309 -1.06 11.87 -19.73
CA ALA A 309 -2.21 11.82 -20.61
C ALA A 309 -1.80 11.63 -22.08
#